data_3a89d11f91aa2424811ed5a87502a2e8
#
_entry.id   3a89d11f91aa2424811ed5a87502a2e8
#
_cell.length_a   1.000
_cell.length_b   1.000
_cell.length_c   1.000
_cell.angle_alpha   90.00
_cell.angle_beta   90.00
_cell.angle_gamma   90.00
#
_symmetry.space_group_name_H-M   'P 1'
#
loop_
_entity.id
_entity.type
_entity.pdbx_description
1 polymer ?
#
loop_
_entity_poly.entity_id
_entity_poly.type
_entity_poly.pdbx_seq_one_letter_code
_entity_poly.pdbx_strand_id
1 'polypeptide(L)'
;MSMFLKKTWVGVALLLTLISAIGPGPVHAQVQLSHPTGGWRASASSGAFMQDVNYPASRVNLREGASVSAQISGHIQQARKPGQAGSPAQLVVNGVPMPLETDESGQFARPYAFGAGSNSVQVRSADGQHQRRVQFIDQGQASRARLRVVLNWDSAGTDMDLHVISPSGQHCFYANRVIGGGGALDVDVTTGYGPEIFAATNPERGTWQVYVNYFGGGDGASLTTAQVSIITAEGTPQETQRVQRIPLRATGDLQQVLSFAVR
;
A
#
# COMPACT_ATOMS: atom_id res chain seq x y z
N MET A 1 -68.36 40.49 -62.14
CA MET A 1 -68.42 39.15 -61.64
C MET A 1 -66.96 38.72 -61.37
N SER A 2 -66.46 38.99 -60.17
CA SER A 2 -65.02 38.81 -59.81
C SER A 2 -64.89 37.69 -58.81
N MET A 3 -64.12 36.71 -59.20
CA MET A 3 -63.88 35.48 -58.41
C MET A 3 -62.56 35.63 -57.63
N PHE A 4 -62.65 35.74 -56.29
CA PHE A 4 -61.53 35.79 -55.40
C PHE A 4 -60.96 34.37 -55.14
N LEU A 5 -59.72 34.14 -55.55
CA LEU A 5 -58.99 32.95 -55.26
C LEU A 5 -58.28 33.15 -53.90
N LYS A 6 -58.58 32.35 -52.85
CA LYS A 6 -57.88 32.29 -51.55
C LYS A 6 -56.68 31.36 -51.71
N LYS A 7 -55.46 31.90 -51.56
CA LYS A 7 -54.26 31.14 -51.41
C LYS A 7 -54.08 30.72 -49.93
N THR A 8 -54.14 29.43 -49.68
CA THR A 8 -53.81 28.86 -48.36
C THR A 8 -52.28 28.61 -48.35
N TRP A 9 -51.59 29.23 -47.38
CA TRP A 9 -50.22 28.94 -47.07
C TRP A 9 -50.18 27.79 -46.06
N VAL A 10 -49.52 26.66 -46.45
CA VAL A 10 -49.15 25.57 -45.55
C VAL A 10 -47.77 25.87 -45.03
N GLY A 11 -47.65 26.24 -43.75
CA GLY A 11 -46.40 26.44 -43.08
C GLY A 11 -45.84 25.09 -42.67
N VAL A 12 -44.69 24.68 -43.26
CA VAL A 12 -43.91 23.53 -42.81
C VAL A 12 -43.07 23.99 -41.64
N ALA A 13 -43.43 23.55 -40.44
CA ALA A 13 -42.58 23.73 -39.26
C ALA A 13 -41.42 22.71 -39.28
N LEU A 14 -40.22 23.22 -39.50
CA LEU A 14 -38.98 22.44 -39.41
C LEU A 14 -38.62 22.25 -37.93
N LEU A 15 -38.86 21.04 -37.39
CA LEU A 15 -38.45 20.67 -36.04
C LEU A 15 -36.94 20.37 -36.06
N LEU A 16 -36.13 21.34 -35.63
CA LEU A 16 -34.70 21.11 -35.36
C LEU A 16 -34.59 20.35 -34.05
N THR A 17 -34.35 19.03 -34.11
CA THR A 17 -33.91 18.24 -32.94
C THR A 17 -32.45 18.56 -32.65
N LEU A 18 -32.19 19.31 -31.59
CA LEU A 18 -30.85 19.44 -30.99
C LEU A 18 -30.46 18.10 -30.38
N ILE A 19 -29.67 17.35 -31.09
CA ILE A 19 -28.92 16.20 -30.50
C ILE A 19 -27.79 16.81 -29.72
N SER A 20 -27.96 16.96 -28.39
CA SER A 20 -26.87 17.26 -27.48
C SER A 20 -25.95 16.06 -27.48
N ALA A 21 -24.79 16.18 -28.13
CA ALA A 21 -23.71 15.22 -28.00
C ALA A 21 -23.21 15.31 -26.53
N ILE A 22 -23.66 14.36 -25.69
CA ILE A 22 -23.07 14.14 -24.39
C ILE A 22 -21.66 13.58 -24.69
N GLY A 23 -20.67 14.45 -24.68
CA GLY A 23 -19.27 14.03 -24.71
C GLY A 23 -19.00 13.11 -23.52
N PRO A 24 -18.04 12.18 -23.61
CA PRO A 24 -17.65 11.35 -22.47
C PRO A 24 -17.27 12.28 -21.32
N GLY A 25 -18.01 12.19 -20.23
CA GLY A 25 -17.69 12.92 -19.00
C GLY A 25 -16.27 12.56 -18.55
N PRO A 26 -15.63 13.39 -17.73
CA PRO A 26 -14.28 13.11 -17.24
C PRO A 26 -14.28 11.72 -16.60
N VAL A 27 -13.43 10.84 -17.11
CA VAL A 27 -13.20 9.51 -16.51
C VAL A 27 -12.49 9.77 -15.20
N HIS A 28 -13.23 9.75 -14.11
CA HIS A 28 -12.66 9.87 -12.78
C HIS A 28 -11.90 8.59 -12.43
N ALA A 29 -10.73 8.74 -11.83
CA ALA A 29 -9.93 7.61 -11.39
C ALA A 29 -10.71 6.78 -10.37
N GLN A 30 -11.12 5.58 -10.73
CA GLN A 30 -11.80 4.67 -9.82
C GLN A 30 -10.77 3.76 -9.15
N VAL A 31 -10.79 3.68 -7.82
CA VAL A 31 -9.93 2.79 -7.05
C VAL A 31 -10.70 1.52 -6.71
N GLN A 32 -10.15 0.39 -7.10
CA GLN A 32 -10.66 -0.94 -6.77
C GLN A 32 -9.59 -1.69 -5.98
N LEU A 33 -9.99 -2.32 -4.89
CA LEU A 33 -9.19 -3.30 -4.16
C LEU A 33 -9.73 -4.68 -4.48
N SER A 34 -8.84 -5.56 -4.94
CA SER A 34 -9.21 -6.92 -5.26
C SER A 34 -9.47 -7.72 -3.99
N HIS A 35 -10.40 -8.67 -4.05
CA HIS A 35 -10.81 -9.48 -2.91
C HIS A 35 -9.79 -10.58 -2.59
N PRO A 36 -9.41 -10.88 -1.33
CA PRO A 36 -8.66 -12.07 -1.01
C PRO A 36 -9.49 -13.32 -1.30
N THR A 37 -8.88 -14.25 -1.98
CA THR A 37 -9.39 -15.60 -2.04
C THR A 37 -9.12 -16.27 -0.69
N GLY A 38 -10.16 -16.49 0.12
CA GLY A 38 -10.00 -17.16 1.41
C GLY A 38 -10.83 -16.58 2.55
N GLY A 39 -11.47 -15.45 2.32
CA GLY A 39 -12.54 -14.90 3.15
C GLY A 39 -12.16 -14.64 4.60
N TRP A 40 -12.22 -13.40 4.99
CA TRP A 40 -12.30 -12.99 6.38
C TRP A 40 -13.72 -13.22 6.85
N ARG A 41 -13.88 -14.02 7.89
CA ARG A 41 -15.16 -14.14 8.56
C ARG A 41 -15.09 -13.29 9.82
N ALA A 42 -15.91 -12.24 9.87
CA ALA A 42 -16.37 -11.75 11.16
C ALA A 42 -16.91 -12.97 11.95
N SER A 43 -16.65 -13.01 13.26
CA SER A 43 -17.05 -14.15 14.08
C SER A 43 -18.51 -14.53 13.78
N ALA A 44 -18.79 -15.81 13.71
CA ALA A 44 -20.10 -16.37 13.36
C ALA A 44 -21.28 -15.93 14.26
N SER A 45 -21.02 -15.12 15.26
CA SER A 45 -22.01 -14.60 16.22
C SER A 45 -22.60 -13.23 15.88
N SER A 46 -22.04 -12.49 14.91
CA SER A 46 -22.61 -11.23 14.45
C SER A 46 -22.89 -11.29 12.96
N GLY A 47 -24.07 -11.74 12.58
CA GLY A 47 -24.55 -11.75 11.20
C GLY A 47 -24.69 -10.36 10.54
N ALA A 48 -24.03 -9.33 11.05
CA ALA A 48 -24.25 -7.95 10.63
C ALA A 48 -23.04 -7.27 9.95
N PHE A 49 -21.87 -7.90 9.87
CA PHE A 49 -20.70 -7.32 9.18
C PHE A 49 -20.01 -8.34 8.31
N MET A 50 -20.54 -8.59 7.13
CA MET A 50 -19.74 -9.11 6.02
C MET A 50 -18.96 -7.92 5.45
N GLN A 51 -17.75 -7.70 5.95
CA GLN A 51 -16.79 -6.90 5.22
C GLN A 51 -16.13 -7.81 4.19
N ASP A 52 -16.39 -7.53 2.91
CA ASP A 52 -15.63 -8.10 1.83
C ASP A 52 -14.18 -7.65 1.96
N VAL A 53 -13.34 -8.52 2.44
CA VAL A 53 -11.92 -8.26 2.55
C VAL A 53 -11.18 -9.13 1.56
N ASN A 54 -10.43 -8.47 0.73
CA ASN A 54 -9.94 -9.02 -0.50
C ASN A 54 -8.42 -9.02 -0.56
N TYR A 55 -7.80 -10.14 -0.16
CA TYR A 55 -6.39 -10.42 -0.41
C TYR A 55 -6.20 -11.82 -0.98
N PRO A 56 -5.49 -11.99 -2.08
CA PRO A 56 -4.92 -13.29 -2.39
C PRO A 56 -3.84 -13.57 -1.34
N ALA A 57 -4.16 -14.38 -0.34
CA ALA A 57 -3.15 -14.96 0.52
C ALA A 57 -2.38 -15.98 -0.31
N SER A 58 -1.30 -15.57 -0.93
CA SER A 58 -0.34 -16.54 -1.44
C SER A 58 0.44 -17.06 -0.23
N ARG A 59 0.26 -18.35 0.10
CA ARG A 59 1.16 -19.05 1.02
C ARG A 59 2.51 -19.12 0.32
N VAL A 60 3.40 -18.22 0.64
CA VAL A 60 4.81 -18.41 0.35
C VAL A 60 5.30 -19.49 1.30
N ASN A 61 6.09 -20.46 0.82
CA ASN A 61 6.72 -21.47 1.67
C ASN A 61 7.56 -20.78 2.74
N LEU A 62 7.01 -20.73 3.94
CA LEU A 62 7.62 -20.04 5.05
C LEU A 62 8.64 -20.96 5.69
N ARG A 63 9.81 -20.43 5.99
CA ARG A 63 10.70 -21.02 6.97
C ARG A 63 10.02 -20.94 8.33
N GLU A 64 10.28 -21.94 9.17
CA GLU A 64 9.77 -22.00 10.54
C GLU A 64 10.04 -20.66 11.26
N GLY A 65 8.96 -19.98 11.71
CA GLY A 65 9.04 -18.69 12.39
C GLY A 65 8.76 -17.45 11.55
N ALA A 66 8.59 -17.56 10.23
CA ALA A 66 8.22 -16.43 9.38
C ALA A 66 6.70 -16.20 9.39
N SER A 67 6.26 -14.94 9.36
CA SER A 67 4.85 -14.62 9.23
C SER A 67 4.34 -14.80 7.79
N VAL A 68 3.04 -15.05 7.64
CA VAL A 68 2.42 -15.20 6.32
C VAL A 68 2.32 -13.83 5.68
N SER A 69 3.00 -13.62 4.55
CA SER A 69 2.80 -12.42 3.75
C SER A 69 1.52 -12.57 2.92
N ALA A 70 0.72 -11.52 2.87
CA ALA A 70 -0.41 -11.36 1.98
C ALA A 70 -0.04 -10.45 0.82
N GLN A 71 -0.77 -10.51 -0.28
CA GLN A 71 -0.60 -9.58 -1.39
C GLN A 71 -1.79 -8.63 -1.46
N ILE A 72 -1.53 -7.35 -1.25
CA ILE A 72 -2.52 -6.29 -1.49
C ILE A 72 -2.53 -6.03 -2.98
N SER A 73 -3.66 -6.26 -3.64
CA SER A 73 -3.80 -6.06 -5.08
C SER A 73 -5.06 -5.30 -5.43
N GLY A 74 -5.06 -4.69 -6.59
CA GLY A 74 -6.20 -3.93 -7.08
C GLY A 74 -5.91 -3.21 -8.37
N HIS A 75 -6.79 -2.28 -8.70
CA HIS A 75 -6.72 -1.50 -9.93
C HIS A 75 -7.08 -0.04 -9.62
N ILE A 76 -6.31 0.88 -10.18
CA ILE A 76 -6.59 2.31 -10.16
C ILE A 76 -6.77 2.75 -11.61
N GLN A 77 -7.99 3.06 -11.99
CA GLN A 77 -8.27 3.63 -13.29
C GLN A 77 -7.75 5.08 -13.29
N GLN A 78 -6.57 5.30 -13.82
CA GLN A 78 -5.99 6.63 -13.97
C GLN A 78 -6.09 7.07 -15.43
N ALA A 79 -6.42 8.34 -15.64
CA ALA A 79 -6.26 8.97 -16.95
C ALA A 79 -4.76 9.23 -17.17
N ARG A 80 -4.00 8.21 -17.59
CA ARG A 80 -2.57 8.36 -17.93
C ARG A 80 -2.42 8.82 -19.37
N LYS A 81 -1.58 9.84 -19.59
CA LYS A 81 -1.07 10.12 -20.94
C LYS A 81 0.07 9.15 -21.22
N PRO A 82 0.10 8.47 -22.38
CA PRO A 82 1.20 7.60 -22.75
C PRO A 82 2.56 8.31 -22.63
N GLY A 83 3.55 7.67 -22.02
CA GLY A 83 4.91 8.21 -21.88
C GLY A 83 5.14 9.21 -20.75
N GLN A 84 4.15 9.48 -19.91
CA GLN A 84 4.31 10.34 -18.75
C GLN A 84 4.47 9.48 -17.47
N ALA A 85 5.62 9.58 -16.79
CA ALA A 85 5.77 9.03 -15.45
C ALA A 85 4.75 9.73 -14.53
N GLY A 86 3.80 8.97 -14.03
CA GLY A 86 2.77 9.52 -13.11
C GLY A 86 3.32 9.58 -11.70
N SER A 87 2.86 10.52 -10.90
CA SER A 87 3.05 10.45 -9.45
C SER A 87 2.47 9.13 -8.93
N PRO A 88 3.15 8.45 -8.00
CA PRO A 88 2.63 7.23 -7.42
C PRO A 88 1.31 7.49 -6.69
N ALA A 89 0.44 6.52 -6.69
CA ALA A 89 -0.69 6.47 -5.79
C ALA A 89 -0.21 6.26 -4.35
N GLN A 90 -1.11 6.26 -3.38
CA GLN A 90 -0.77 6.03 -1.98
C GLN A 90 -1.48 4.80 -1.44
N LEU A 91 -0.71 3.89 -0.87
CA LEU A 91 -1.20 2.79 -0.04
C LEU A 91 -1.03 3.19 1.43
N VAL A 92 -2.08 3.02 2.23
CA VAL A 92 -2.01 3.24 3.69
C VAL A 92 -2.45 1.96 4.38
N VAL A 93 -1.56 1.34 5.13
CA VAL A 93 -1.87 0.13 5.92
C VAL A 93 -1.69 0.44 7.40
N ASN A 94 -2.75 0.25 8.17
CA ASN A 94 -2.75 0.51 9.62
C ASN A 94 -2.19 1.90 9.98
N GLY A 95 -2.52 2.92 9.16
CA GLY A 95 -2.03 4.29 9.36
C GLY A 95 -0.64 4.59 8.78
N VAL A 96 0.08 3.59 8.27
CA VAL A 96 1.40 3.79 7.63
C VAL A 96 1.22 4.10 6.15
N PRO A 97 1.52 5.33 5.68
CA PRO A 97 1.46 5.68 4.27
C PRO A 97 2.70 5.22 3.52
N MET A 98 2.48 4.67 2.33
CA MET A 98 3.52 4.19 1.42
C MET A 98 3.20 4.61 -0.01
N PRO A 99 4.18 4.93 -0.86
CA PRO A 99 3.94 5.10 -2.29
C PRO A 99 3.47 3.79 -2.92
N LEU A 100 2.59 3.90 -3.91
CA LEU A 100 2.03 2.76 -4.63
C LEU A 100 2.16 2.98 -6.13
N GLU A 101 3.04 2.20 -6.75
CA GLU A 101 3.15 2.17 -8.20
C GLU A 101 2.09 1.24 -8.80
N THR A 102 1.59 1.62 -9.97
CA THR A 102 0.74 0.79 -10.80
C THR A 102 1.46 0.49 -12.12
N ASP A 103 1.14 -0.64 -12.73
CA ASP A 103 1.53 -0.89 -14.09
C ASP A 103 0.78 0.03 -15.09
N GLU A 104 1.08 -0.13 -16.39
CA GLU A 104 0.46 0.66 -17.45
C GLU A 104 -1.06 0.47 -17.53
N SER A 105 -1.57 -0.68 -17.10
CA SER A 105 -3.00 -0.98 -17.03
C SER A 105 -3.68 -0.45 -15.78
N GLY A 106 -2.92 0.14 -14.85
CA GLY A 106 -3.41 0.63 -13.56
C GLY A 106 -3.50 -0.45 -12.48
N GLN A 107 -3.01 -1.67 -12.73
CA GLN A 107 -2.98 -2.73 -11.74
C GLN A 107 -1.82 -2.56 -10.76
N PHE A 108 -2.01 -2.99 -9.55
CA PHE A 108 -0.98 -3.03 -8.53
C PHE A 108 -1.06 -4.33 -7.71
N ALA A 109 0.10 -4.75 -7.21
CA ALA A 109 0.25 -5.86 -6.29
C ALA A 109 1.41 -5.56 -5.34
N ARG A 110 1.17 -5.55 -4.03
CA ARG A 110 2.17 -5.28 -3.00
C ARG A 110 2.13 -6.34 -1.92
N PRO A 111 3.25 -7.01 -1.63
CA PRO A 111 3.32 -7.92 -0.50
C PRO A 111 3.23 -7.12 0.81
N TYR A 112 2.55 -7.70 1.78
CA TYR A 112 2.43 -7.11 3.12
C TYR A 112 2.25 -8.21 4.17
N ALA A 113 2.87 -8.05 5.33
CA ALA A 113 2.68 -8.93 6.48
C ALA A 113 1.73 -8.26 7.48
N PHE A 114 0.51 -8.77 7.56
CA PHE A 114 -0.49 -8.25 8.50
C PHE A 114 -0.26 -8.82 9.90
N GLY A 115 -0.58 -8.02 10.91
CA GLY A 115 -0.65 -8.47 12.29
C GLY A 115 -2.00 -9.11 12.60
N ALA A 116 -2.05 -9.98 13.62
CA ALA A 116 -3.30 -10.52 14.14
C ALA A 116 -4.19 -9.40 14.71
N GLY A 117 -5.50 -9.51 14.51
CA GLY A 117 -6.49 -8.55 14.96
C GLY A 117 -6.97 -7.60 13.88
N SER A 118 -7.33 -6.37 14.28
CA SER A 118 -7.91 -5.38 13.36
C SER A 118 -6.85 -4.79 12.43
N ASN A 119 -7.11 -4.84 11.14
CA ASN A 119 -6.28 -4.25 10.10
C ASN A 119 -7.10 -3.34 9.20
N SER A 120 -6.47 -2.35 8.61
CA SER A 120 -7.07 -1.48 7.61
C SER A 120 -6.13 -1.25 6.44
N VAL A 121 -6.68 -1.26 5.24
CA VAL A 121 -5.97 -0.93 4.01
C VAL A 121 -6.74 0.15 3.28
N GLN A 122 -6.07 1.21 2.90
CA GLN A 122 -6.62 2.27 2.11
C GLN A 122 -5.72 2.53 0.92
N VAL A 123 -6.32 2.64 -0.26
CA VAL A 123 -5.63 3.08 -1.46
C VAL A 123 -6.24 4.41 -1.89
N ARG A 124 -5.37 5.37 -2.21
CA ARG A 124 -5.73 6.69 -2.74
C ARG A 124 -5.09 6.88 -4.09
N SER A 125 -5.84 7.41 -5.04
CA SER A 125 -5.30 7.81 -6.34
C SER A 125 -4.24 8.92 -6.19
N ALA A 126 -3.35 9.06 -7.18
CA ALA A 126 -2.28 10.06 -7.15
C ALA A 126 -2.81 11.51 -7.06
N ASP A 127 -3.97 11.78 -7.64
CA ASP A 127 -4.66 13.08 -7.55
C ASP A 127 -5.40 13.30 -6.23
N GLY A 128 -5.47 12.28 -5.36
CA GLY A 128 -6.15 12.31 -4.07
C GLY A 128 -7.68 12.36 -4.14
N GLN A 129 -8.27 12.36 -5.35
CA GLN A 129 -9.72 12.54 -5.53
C GLN A 129 -10.49 11.25 -5.25
N HIS A 130 -9.86 10.10 -5.41
CA HIS A 130 -10.49 8.80 -5.27
C HIS A 130 -9.76 7.94 -4.26
N GLN A 131 -10.53 7.25 -3.45
CA GLN A 131 -9.98 6.36 -2.44
C GLN A 131 -10.90 5.16 -2.20
N ARG A 132 -10.29 4.06 -1.83
CA ARG A 132 -10.97 2.87 -1.34
C ARG A 132 -10.34 2.43 -0.03
N ARG A 133 -11.16 2.14 0.98
CA ARG A 133 -10.71 1.63 2.27
C ARG A 133 -11.42 0.32 2.59
N VAL A 134 -10.66 -0.61 3.13
CA VAL A 134 -11.14 -1.91 3.60
C VAL A 134 -10.63 -2.10 5.04
N GLN A 135 -11.46 -2.63 5.91
CA GLN A 135 -11.11 -3.02 7.27
C GLN A 135 -11.43 -4.49 7.48
N PHE A 136 -10.58 -5.19 8.21
CA PHE A 136 -10.74 -6.61 8.47
C PHE A 136 -10.09 -7.04 9.78
N ILE A 137 -10.45 -8.23 10.24
CA ILE A 137 -9.86 -8.84 11.43
C ILE A 137 -9.12 -10.09 10.97
N ASP A 138 -7.79 -10.09 11.16
CA ASP A 138 -7.00 -11.30 11.02
C ASP A 138 -7.21 -12.17 12.28
N GLN A 139 -7.84 -13.32 12.08
CA GLN A 139 -8.05 -14.32 13.11
C GLN A 139 -6.94 -15.39 13.14
N GLY A 140 -5.86 -15.17 12.41
CA GLY A 140 -4.71 -16.06 12.39
C GLY A 140 -4.19 -16.34 13.80
N GLN A 141 -3.68 -17.56 14.02
CA GLN A 141 -3.09 -17.97 15.30
C GLN A 141 -1.70 -17.36 15.54
N ALA A 142 -1.21 -16.54 14.62
CA ALA A 142 0.08 -15.87 14.77
C ALA A 142 0.04 -14.92 15.98
N SER A 143 1.06 -14.99 16.81
CA SER A 143 1.22 -14.06 17.91
C SER A 143 1.31 -12.63 17.37
N ARG A 144 0.64 -11.68 18.03
CA ARG A 144 0.70 -10.26 17.63
C ARG A 144 2.14 -9.75 17.69
N ALA A 145 2.56 -9.05 16.66
CA ALA A 145 3.82 -8.33 16.71
C ALA A 145 3.73 -7.24 17.80
N ARG A 146 4.73 -7.21 18.68
CA ARG A 146 4.87 -6.13 19.67
C ARG A 146 5.80 -5.03 19.19
N LEU A 147 6.60 -5.35 18.20
CA LEU A 147 7.46 -4.42 17.48
C LEU A 147 7.32 -4.69 15.99
N ARG A 148 7.08 -3.63 15.22
CA ARG A 148 7.10 -3.66 13.76
C ARG A 148 7.90 -2.48 13.25
N VAL A 149 8.73 -2.73 12.26
CA VAL A 149 9.47 -1.70 11.52
C VAL A 149 9.11 -1.84 10.05
N VAL A 150 8.61 -0.76 9.46
CA VAL A 150 8.24 -0.70 8.04
C VAL A 150 9.11 0.33 7.35
N LEU A 151 9.91 -0.12 6.40
CA LEU A 151 10.66 0.72 5.47
C LEU A 151 9.87 0.87 4.18
N ASN A 152 9.78 2.08 3.65
CA ASN A 152 9.37 2.37 2.27
C ASN A 152 10.15 3.56 1.74
N TRP A 153 10.13 3.76 0.42
CA TRP A 153 10.89 4.84 -0.24
C TRP A 153 10.16 5.39 -1.47
N ASP A 154 10.59 6.53 -1.99
CA ASP A 154 9.85 7.30 -3.00
C ASP A 154 10.36 7.12 -4.44
N SER A 155 11.25 6.16 -4.70
CA SER A 155 11.81 5.90 -6.03
C SER A 155 11.43 4.55 -6.60
N ALA A 156 11.21 4.52 -7.91
CA ALA A 156 10.98 3.31 -8.70
C ALA A 156 12.30 2.59 -8.98
N GLY A 157 12.25 1.26 -9.11
CA GLY A 157 13.39 0.45 -9.53
C GLY A 157 14.59 0.44 -8.58
N THR A 158 14.48 1.09 -7.41
CA THR A 158 15.55 1.08 -6.39
C THR A 158 15.34 -0.04 -5.39
N ASP A 159 16.45 -0.53 -4.86
CA ASP A 159 16.53 -1.55 -3.84
C ASP A 159 17.13 -0.95 -2.56
N MET A 160 16.33 -0.99 -1.48
CA MET A 160 16.69 -0.46 -0.17
C MET A 160 16.54 -1.55 0.87
N ASP A 161 17.62 -1.86 1.59
CA ASP A 161 17.60 -2.89 2.62
C ASP A 161 17.35 -2.32 4.00
N LEU A 162 16.44 -2.95 4.72
CA LEU A 162 16.18 -2.71 6.14
C LEU A 162 17.11 -3.56 7.00
N HIS A 163 17.84 -2.91 7.89
CA HIS A 163 18.67 -3.56 8.90
C HIS A 163 18.15 -3.22 10.29
N VAL A 164 17.84 -4.24 11.08
CA VAL A 164 17.35 -4.09 12.45
C VAL A 164 18.30 -4.84 13.39
N ILE A 165 18.85 -4.13 14.39
CA ILE A 165 19.77 -4.68 15.37
C ILE A 165 19.10 -4.68 16.73
N SER A 166 19.03 -5.86 17.36
CA SER A 166 18.46 -6.05 18.70
C SER A 166 19.40 -5.56 19.80
N PRO A 167 18.93 -5.40 21.05
CA PRO A 167 19.77 -5.04 22.19
C PRO A 167 20.93 -6.02 22.45
N SER A 168 20.74 -7.30 22.15
CA SER A 168 21.79 -8.33 22.25
C SER A 168 22.76 -8.35 21.06
N GLY A 169 22.58 -7.45 20.07
CA GLY A 169 23.44 -7.37 18.89
C GLY A 169 23.04 -8.33 17.75
N GLN A 170 21.91 -9.01 17.83
CA GLN A 170 21.42 -9.82 16.72
C GLN A 170 21.00 -8.91 15.58
N HIS A 171 21.43 -9.20 14.36
CA HIS A 171 21.22 -8.39 13.18
C HIS A 171 20.27 -9.09 12.20
N CYS A 172 19.10 -8.51 11.98
CA CYS A 172 18.09 -8.94 11.01
C CYS A 172 18.19 -8.10 9.74
N PHE A 173 18.33 -8.73 8.59
CA PHE A 173 18.41 -8.12 7.27
C PHE A 173 18.22 -9.22 6.20
N TYR A 174 18.27 -8.88 4.90
CA TYR A 174 18.00 -9.82 3.79
C TYR A 174 18.76 -11.16 3.87
N ALA A 175 20.03 -11.15 4.32
CA ALA A 175 20.85 -12.36 4.41
C ALA A 175 20.67 -13.14 5.73
N ASN A 176 20.10 -12.50 6.77
CA ASN A 176 19.77 -13.13 8.06
C ASN A 176 18.38 -12.69 8.50
N ARG A 177 17.37 -13.31 7.92
CA ARG A 177 15.96 -12.84 8.01
C ARG A 177 15.26 -13.18 9.32
N VAL A 178 15.83 -14.02 10.18
CA VAL A 178 15.21 -14.47 11.43
C VAL A 178 16.19 -14.31 12.58
N ILE A 179 15.74 -13.67 13.66
CA ILE A 179 16.49 -13.49 14.91
C ILE A 179 15.67 -13.95 16.11
N GLY A 180 16.24 -13.91 17.30
CA GLY A 180 15.55 -14.26 18.54
C GLY A 180 14.33 -13.36 18.84
N GLY A 181 13.53 -13.77 19.82
CA GLY A 181 12.32 -13.01 20.21
C GLY A 181 11.21 -13.03 19.17
N GLY A 182 11.24 -13.98 18.22
CA GLY A 182 10.29 -14.05 17.12
C GLY A 182 10.46 -12.89 16.13
N GLY A 183 11.65 -12.32 16.05
CA GLY A 183 11.99 -11.26 15.09
C GLY A 183 12.27 -11.81 13.71
N ALA A 184 11.60 -11.28 12.68
CA ALA A 184 11.79 -11.69 11.30
C ALA A 184 11.60 -10.54 10.31
N LEU A 185 12.37 -10.57 9.22
CA LEU A 185 12.12 -9.76 8.03
C LEU A 185 11.09 -10.50 7.16
N ASP A 186 9.83 -10.11 7.29
CA ASP A 186 8.69 -10.81 6.69
C ASP A 186 8.49 -10.45 5.22
N VAL A 187 8.79 -9.22 4.86
CA VAL A 187 8.65 -8.68 3.49
C VAL A 187 9.94 -8.01 3.09
N ASP A 188 10.37 -8.27 1.86
CA ASP A 188 11.59 -7.78 1.24
C ASP A 188 11.28 -7.51 -0.24
N VAL A 189 11.19 -6.22 -0.60
CA VAL A 189 10.84 -5.74 -1.95
C VAL A 189 12.03 -5.05 -2.58
N THR A 190 12.53 -5.59 -3.68
CA THR A 190 13.74 -5.13 -4.39
C THR A 190 13.45 -4.29 -5.64
N THR A 191 12.18 -3.96 -5.92
CA THR A 191 11.76 -3.37 -7.21
C THR A 191 11.29 -1.92 -7.14
N GLY A 192 11.54 -1.25 -6.03
CA GLY A 192 11.14 0.14 -5.79
C GLY A 192 9.93 0.28 -4.87
N TYR A 193 9.85 1.43 -4.21
CA TYR A 193 8.81 1.87 -3.27
C TYR A 193 8.67 1.02 -1.99
N GLY A 194 9.21 -0.20 -1.93
CA GLY A 194 9.03 -1.12 -0.82
C GLY A 194 7.65 -1.79 -0.81
N PRO A 195 7.19 -2.25 0.35
CA PRO A 195 7.82 -2.14 1.66
C PRO A 195 8.87 -3.21 1.94
N GLU A 196 9.71 -2.96 2.96
CA GLU A 196 10.36 -4.00 3.74
C GLU A 196 9.80 -3.98 5.16
N ILE A 197 9.51 -5.14 5.72
CA ILE A 197 8.82 -5.24 7.00
C ILE A 197 9.54 -6.21 7.92
N PHE A 198 10.03 -5.68 9.04
CA PHE A 198 10.45 -6.46 10.18
C PHE A 198 9.33 -6.49 11.23
N ALA A 199 9.11 -7.65 11.84
CA ALA A 199 8.20 -7.79 12.97
C ALA A 199 8.81 -8.70 14.05
N ALA A 200 8.53 -8.41 15.33
CA ALA A 200 8.90 -9.25 16.45
C ALA A 200 7.74 -9.41 17.43
N THR A 201 7.45 -10.66 17.80
CA THR A 201 6.33 -11.00 18.72
C THR A 201 6.72 -10.85 20.19
N ASN A 202 7.98 -11.07 20.51
CA ASN A 202 8.53 -10.92 21.86
C ASN A 202 9.89 -10.20 21.81
N PRO A 203 9.90 -8.90 21.42
CA PRO A 203 11.14 -8.16 21.27
C PRO A 203 11.87 -8.03 22.60
N GLU A 204 13.19 -8.13 22.56
CA GLU A 204 14.05 -7.91 23.72
C GLU A 204 13.85 -6.49 24.27
N ARG A 205 13.89 -6.37 25.61
CA ARG A 205 13.91 -5.07 26.27
C ARG A 205 15.29 -4.43 26.11
N GLY A 206 15.31 -3.15 25.79
CA GLY A 206 16.55 -2.41 25.59
C GLY A 206 16.54 -1.58 24.32
N THR A 207 17.72 -1.15 23.91
CA THR A 207 17.89 -0.25 22.76
C THR A 207 18.03 -1.05 21.48
N TRP A 208 17.09 -0.80 20.56
CA TRP A 208 17.10 -1.30 19.19
C TRP A 208 17.67 -0.22 18.27
N GLN A 209 18.32 -0.64 17.19
CA GLN A 209 18.86 0.25 16.18
C GLN A 209 18.33 -0.14 14.81
N VAL A 210 18.03 0.86 14.00
CA VAL A 210 17.55 0.69 12.62
C VAL A 210 18.45 1.45 11.67
N TYR A 211 18.89 0.73 10.63
CA TYR A 211 19.66 1.28 9.52
C TYR A 211 18.94 0.99 8.23
N VAL A 212 19.21 1.81 7.23
CA VAL A 212 18.78 1.61 5.85
C VAL A 212 20.01 1.65 4.95
N ASN A 213 20.13 0.66 4.08
CA ASN A 213 21.15 0.60 3.06
C ASN A 213 20.51 0.88 1.68
N TYR A 214 21.10 1.76 0.89
CA TYR A 214 20.81 1.86 -0.52
C TYR A 214 21.61 0.80 -1.27
N PHE A 215 21.02 -0.39 -1.45
CA PHE A 215 21.73 -1.52 -2.07
C PHE A 215 21.99 -1.28 -3.55
N GLY A 216 20.98 -0.81 -4.31
CA GLY A 216 21.16 -0.60 -5.74
C GLY A 216 19.90 -0.25 -6.51
N GLY A 217 19.99 -0.38 -7.83
CA GLY A 217 18.87 -0.16 -8.75
C GLY A 217 18.65 1.30 -9.13
N GLY A 218 17.56 1.56 -9.86
CA GLY A 218 17.28 2.87 -10.44
C GLY A 218 18.33 3.28 -11.48
N ASP A 219 18.52 4.57 -11.64
CA ASP A 219 19.59 5.16 -12.45
C ASP A 219 20.91 5.36 -11.67
N GLY A 220 20.98 4.86 -10.44
CA GLY A 220 22.16 4.88 -9.56
C GLY A 220 22.56 6.24 -9.01
N ALA A 221 21.91 7.30 -9.44
CA ALA A 221 22.26 8.68 -9.08
C ALA A 221 21.12 9.44 -8.39
N SER A 222 19.96 8.84 -8.25
CA SER A 222 18.76 9.53 -7.75
C SER A 222 18.76 9.62 -6.24
N LEU A 223 18.61 10.85 -5.75
CA LEU A 223 18.24 11.07 -4.37
C LEU A 223 16.92 10.33 -4.07
N THR A 224 16.96 9.43 -3.12
CA THR A 224 15.78 8.68 -2.67
C THR A 224 15.50 9.01 -1.22
N THR A 225 14.23 9.24 -0.89
CA THR A 225 13.81 9.45 0.50
C THR A 225 13.25 8.14 1.05
N ALA A 226 13.95 7.55 2.00
CA ALA A 226 13.46 6.42 2.77
C ALA A 226 12.60 6.91 3.94
N GLN A 227 11.48 6.24 4.19
CA GLN A 227 10.63 6.42 5.35
C GLN A 227 10.62 5.16 6.18
N VAL A 228 11.03 5.27 7.44
CA VAL A 228 10.94 4.19 8.43
C VAL A 228 9.85 4.50 9.42
N SER A 229 8.89 3.61 9.56
CA SER A 229 7.82 3.66 10.56
C SER A 229 8.05 2.57 11.60
N ILE A 230 8.11 2.95 12.87
CA ILE A 230 8.27 2.03 14.00
C ILE A 230 6.98 2.02 14.79
N ILE A 231 6.39 0.84 14.92
CA ILE A 231 5.15 0.59 15.66
C ILE A 231 5.50 -0.29 16.84
N THR A 232 5.18 0.15 18.05
CA THR A 232 5.33 -0.66 19.27
C THR A 232 3.98 -0.93 19.89
N ALA A 233 3.83 -2.08 20.54
CA ALA A 233 2.59 -2.55 21.14
C ALA A 233 1.40 -2.57 20.17
N GLU A 234 1.65 -2.99 18.91
CA GLU A 234 0.68 -2.98 17.81
C GLU A 234 -0.65 -3.61 18.19
N GLY A 235 -1.75 -2.92 17.86
CA GLY A 235 -3.13 -3.37 18.12
C GLY A 235 -3.54 -3.33 19.60
N THR A 236 -2.82 -2.60 20.46
CA THR A 236 -3.17 -2.40 21.85
C THR A 236 -3.46 -0.91 22.16
N PRO A 237 -4.10 -0.57 23.27
CA PRO A 237 -4.26 0.83 23.68
C PRO A 237 -2.95 1.58 23.92
N GLN A 238 -1.83 0.86 24.06
CA GLN A 238 -0.48 1.42 24.24
C GLN A 238 0.31 1.52 22.93
N GLU A 239 -0.32 1.26 21.81
CA GLU A 239 0.33 1.40 20.50
C GLU A 239 0.92 2.78 20.30
N THR A 240 2.19 2.82 19.88
CA THR A 240 2.85 4.05 19.46
C THR A 240 3.42 3.88 18.08
N GLN A 241 3.36 4.93 17.29
CA GLN A 241 3.95 4.99 15.97
C GLN A 241 4.92 6.17 15.87
N ARG A 242 6.14 5.91 15.42
CA ARG A 242 7.15 6.93 15.13
C ARG A 242 7.55 6.79 13.67
N VAL A 243 7.64 7.92 12.98
CA VAL A 243 8.04 7.98 11.57
C VAL A 243 9.30 8.83 11.45
N GLN A 244 10.31 8.30 10.77
CA GLN A 244 11.54 9.01 10.43
C GLN A 244 11.76 8.94 8.93
N ARG A 245 12.19 10.06 8.33
CA ARG A 245 12.57 10.13 6.92
C ARG A 245 14.01 10.52 6.79
N ILE A 246 14.73 9.87 5.87
CA ILE A 246 16.13 10.16 5.57
C ILE A 246 16.35 10.18 4.06
N PRO A 247 17.14 11.11 3.54
CA PRO A 247 17.59 11.08 2.17
C PRO A 247 18.80 10.13 2.04
N LEU A 248 18.78 9.27 1.06
CA LEU A 248 19.90 8.42 0.63
C LEU A 248 20.31 8.86 -0.78
N ARG A 249 21.60 9.00 -1.05
CA ARG A 249 22.08 9.70 -2.24
C ARG A 249 22.72 8.80 -3.27
N ALA A 250 23.27 7.70 -2.85
CA ALA A 250 24.02 6.83 -3.72
C ALA A 250 23.98 5.38 -3.26
N THR A 251 24.15 4.47 -4.20
CA THR A 251 24.37 3.04 -3.92
C THR A 251 25.53 2.87 -2.95
N GLY A 252 25.30 2.01 -1.95
CA GLY A 252 26.26 1.74 -0.86
C GLY A 252 26.09 2.67 0.36
N ASP A 253 25.22 3.69 0.30
CA ASP A 253 24.91 4.50 1.48
C ASP A 253 24.23 3.61 2.53
N LEU A 254 24.87 3.48 3.69
CA LEU A 254 24.29 2.85 4.88
C LEU A 254 24.15 3.89 5.98
N GLN A 255 22.92 4.19 6.36
CA GLN A 255 22.64 5.22 7.34
C GLN A 255 21.86 4.69 8.53
N GLN A 256 22.29 5.05 9.73
CA GLN A 256 21.49 4.85 10.91
C GLN A 256 20.29 5.81 10.89
N VAL A 257 19.10 5.26 10.86
CA VAL A 257 17.86 6.05 10.84
C VAL A 257 17.53 6.53 12.24
N LEU A 258 17.54 5.61 13.19
CA LEU A 258 17.29 5.93 14.60
C LEU A 258 17.66 4.78 15.54
N SER A 259 17.71 5.12 16.83
CA SER A 259 17.68 4.17 17.93
C SER A 259 16.44 4.41 18.79
N PHE A 260 15.86 3.35 19.34
CA PHE A 260 14.68 3.44 20.20
C PHE A 260 14.70 2.33 21.27
N ALA A 261 14.01 2.59 22.38
CA ALA A 261 13.93 1.62 23.45
C ALA A 261 12.61 0.86 23.44
N VAL A 262 12.70 -0.47 23.59
CA VAL A 262 11.57 -1.34 23.96
C VAL A 262 11.61 -1.56 25.47
N ARG A 263 10.49 -1.28 26.16
CA ARG A 263 10.37 -1.31 27.62
C ARG A 263 9.61 -2.53 28.12
#